data_7ec6b09697bcd2e46fb771be3889bf82
#
_entry.id   7ec6b09697bcd2e46fb771be3889bf82
#
_cell.length_a   1.000
_cell.length_b   1.000
_cell.length_c   1.000
_cell.angle_alpha   90.00
_cell.angle_beta   90.00
_cell.angle_gamma   90.00
#
_symmetry.space_group_name_H-M   'P 1'
#
loop_
_entity.id
_entity.type
_entity.pdbx_description
1 polymer ?
#
loop_
_entity_poly.entity_id
_entity_poly.type
_entity_poly.pdbx_seq_one_letter_code
_entity_poly.pdbx_strand_id
1 'polypeptide(L)'
;NPPWDAARQMWPAFAKASGMAPDSVTWVNIKPNAKIAALKSDAIAVTTSFYNIHFIFQKVFGDDMGFVAGRDIGVNPYGNSVIANGKYLKANPGVVKNFVKVTQKAYAACAKNADPCIDALLAANSGLKRGSSLANWTLVKELMDADSSRNGAIGYFDPARMDADYKLIEAYFKLKAPFDIKQTYTNDFLDMSVKFSG
;
A
#
# COMPACT_ATOMS: atom_id res chain seq x y z
N ASN A 1 12.07 -5.10 11.91
CA ASN A 1 11.64 -3.87 11.23
C ASN A 1 12.26 -2.64 11.88
N PRO A 2 12.54 -1.57 11.11
CA PRO A 2 12.98 -0.30 11.69
C PRO A 2 11.92 0.29 12.63
N PRO A 3 12.30 1.13 13.62
CA PRO A 3 11.34 1.74 14.55
C PRO A 3 10.28 2.64 13.88
N TRP A 4 10.61 3.23 12.73
CA TRP A 4 9.73 4.11 11.94
C TRP A 4 8.85 3.36 10.93
N ASP A 5 8.97 2.03 10.82
CA ASP A 5 8.15 1.21 9.93
C ASP A 5 6.68 1.27 10.36
N ALA A 6 5.80 1.65 9.43
CA ALA A 6 4.38 1.84 9.71
C ALA A 6 3.73 0.56 10.27
N ALA A 7 4.09 -0.62 9.76
CA ALA A 7 3.55 -1.89 10.25
C ALA A 7 4.01 -2.19 11.69
N ARG A 8 5.23 -1.75 12.09
CA ARG A 8 5.66 -1.83 13.49
C ARG A 8 4.85 -0.90 14.39
N GLN A 9 4.55 0.30 13.92
CA GLN A 9 3.71 1.24 14.68
C GLN A 9 2.26 0.75 14.79
N MET A 10 1.76 0.06 13.77
CA MET A 10 0.43 -0.54 13.75
C MET A 10 0.36 -1.90 14.47
N TRP A 11 1.48 -2.44 14.94
CA TRP A 11 1.51 -3.74 15.61
C TRP A 11 0.49 -3.89 16.75
N PRO A 12 0.25 -2.90 17.63
CA PRO A 12 -0.78 -3.03 18.66
C PRO A 12 -2.18 -3.28 18.10
N ALA A 13 -2.52 -2.71 16.93
CA ALA A 13 -3.78 -2.98 16.25
C ALA A 13 -3.84 -4.42 15.72
N PHE A 14 -2.75 -4.89 15.09
CA PHE A 14 -2.64 -6.27 14.60
C PHE A 14 -2.72 -7.27 15.76
N ALA A 15 -1.97 -7.04 16.83
CA ALA A 15 -1.96 -7.91 18.00
C ALA A 15 -3.37 -8.04 18.61
N LYS A 16 -4.04 -6.92 18.82
CA LYS A 16 -5.42 -6.90 19.34
C LYS A 16 -6.38 -7.63 18.41
N ALA A 17 -6.32 -7.40 17.12
CA ALA A 17 -7.19 -8.05 16.13
C ALA A 17 -6.96 -9.59 16.07
N SER A 18 -5.74 -10.03 16.38
CA SER A 18 -5.36 -11.45 16.42
C SER A 18 -5.47 -12.08 17.81
N GLY A 19 -5.99 -11.38 18.81
CA GLY A 19 -6.08 -11.87 20.19
C GLY A 19 -4.75 -12.01 20.91
N MET A 20 -3.70 -11.33 20.45
CA MET A 20 -2.35 -11.36 21.00
C MET A 20 -2.08 -10.15 21.92
N ALA A 21 -1.23 -10.32 22.92
CA ALA A 21 -0.72 -9.19 23.69
C ALA A 21 0.24 -8.34 22.84
N PRO A 22 0.17 -6.98 22.89
CA PRO A 22 1.04 -6.12 22.08
C PRO A 22 2.54 -6.28 22.39
N ASP A 23 2.88 -6.70 23.60
CA ASP A 23 4.24 -6.97 24.10
C ASP A 23 4.70 -8.41 23.89
N SER A 24 3.90 -9.25 23.23
CA SER A 24 4.24 -10.66 22.97
C SER A 24 5.37 -10.86 21.96
N VAL A 25 5.88 -9.79 21.34
CA VAL A 25 6.97 -9.86 20.36
C VAL A 25 8.17 -9.01 20.75
N THR A 26 9.36 -9.52 20.48
CA THR A 26 10.61 -8.77 20.58
C THR A 26 11.00 -8.21 19.20
N TRP A 27 11.16 -6.89 19.12
CA TRP A 27 11.48 -6.21 17.87
C TRP A 27 12.98 -6.22 17.57
N VAL A 28 13.35 -6.81 16.43
CA VAL A 28 14.70 -6.75 15.87
C VAL A 28 14.78 -5.64 14.83
N ASN A 29 15.72 -4.71 14.98
CA ASN A 29 15.95 -3.61 14.06
C ASN A 29 16.78 -4.09 12.87
N ILE A 30 16.17 -4.21 11.70
CA ILE A 30 16.82 -4.62 10.45
C ILE A 30 16.41 -3.69 9.30
N LYS A 31 17.27 -3.58 8.30
CA LYS A 31 16.96 -2.85 7.07
C LYS A 31 15.90 -3.62 6.25
N PRO A 32 15.04 -2.93 5.48
CA PRO A 32 14.00 -3.58 4.68
C PRO A 32 14.51 -4.69 3.75
N ASN A 33 15.66 -4.49 3.12
CA ASN A 33 16.27 -5.46 2.21
C ASN A 33 16.92 -6.66 2.91
N ALA A 34 17.07 -6.64 4.24
CA ALA A 34 17.60 -7.76 5.02
C ALA A 34 16.51 -8.71 5.54
N LYS A 35 15.22 -8.42 5.35
CA LYS A 35 14.12 -9.20 5.93
C LYS A 35 14.14 -10.68 5.51
N ILE A 36 14.33 -10.96 4.23
CA ILE A 36 14.38 -12.33 3.69
C ILE A 36 15.57 -13.10 4.25
N ALA A 37 16.75 -12.48 4.26
CA ALA A 37 17.96 -13.14 4.81
C ALA A 37 17.82 -13.44 6.31
N ALA A 38 17.23 -12.51 7.07
CA ALA A 38 17.01 -12.68 8.50
C ALA A 38 15.99 -13.78 8.82
N LEU A 39 14.91 -13.93 8.03
CA LEU A 39 13.98 -15.05 8.13
C LEU A 39 14.69 -16.38 7.79
N LYS A 40 15.44 -16.40 6.67
CA LYS A 40 16.11 -17.63 6.20
C LYS A 40 17.19 -18.15 7.18
N SER A 41 17.78 -17.27 7.97
CA SER A 41 18.80 -17.60 8.98
C SER A 41 18.24 -17.76 10.39
N ASP A 42 16.91 -17.79 10.53
CA ASP A 42 16.22 -17.84 11.84
C ASP A 42 16.58 -16.70 12.81
N ALA A 43 17.21 -15.64 12.31
CA ALA A 43 17.49 -14.45 13.11
C ALA A 43 16.22 -13.69 13.52
N ILE A 44 15.13 -13.90 12.80
CA ILE A 44 13.77 -13.46 13.13
C ILE A 44 12.77 -14.56 12.75
N ALA A 45 11.72 -14.72 13.54
CA ALA A 45 10.63 -15.67 13.24
C ALA A 45 9.55 -15.08 12.34
N VAL A 46 9.33 -13.75 12.41
CA VAL A 46 8.24 -13.07 11.68
C VAL A 46 8.73 -11.72 11.15
N THR A 47 8.23 -11.31 10.01
CA THR A 47 8.42 -9.96 9.48
C THR A 47 7.12 -9.42 8.87
N THR A 48 7.02 -8.11 8.75
CA THR A 48 5.94 -7.44 7.99
C THR A 48 6.41 -7.13 6.59
N SER A 49 5.48 -7.09 5.63
CA SER A 49 5.75 -6.77 4.24
C SER A 49 4.54 -6.09 3.59
N PHE A 50 4.75 -5.36 2.51
CA PHE A 50 3.66 -4.94 1.64
C PHE A 50 3.23 -6.10 0.76
N TYR A 51 1.92 -6.25 0.54
CA TYR A 51 1.36 -7.37 -0.22
C TYR A 51 1.89 -7.45 -1.65
N ASN A 52 2.14 -6.33 -2.31
CA ASN A 52 2.64 -6.29 -3.69
C ASN A 52 4.03 -6.92 -3.91
N ILE A 53 4.79 -7.18 -2.82
CA ILE A 53 6.07 -7.91 -2.88
C ILE A 53 5.99 -9.30 -2.25
N HIS A 54 4.80 -9.77 -1.91
CA HIS A 54 4.57 -11.09 -1.31
C HIS A 54 5.16 -12.24 -2.15
N PHE A 55 5.09 -12.14 -3.49
CA PHE A 55 5.66 -13.12 -4.42
C PHE A 55 7.16 -13.39 -4.20
N ILE A 56 7.91 -12.40 -3.67
CA ILE A 56 9.35 -12.57 -3.39
C ILE A 56 9.54 -13.54 -2.22
N PHE A 57 8.74 -13.40 -1.18
CA PHE A 57 8.76 -14.30 -0.02
C PHE A 57 8.28 -15.70 -0.41
N GLN A 58 7.19 -15.79 -1.15
CA GLN A 58 6.67 -17.04 -1.68
C GLN A 58 7.72 -17.82 -2.50
N LYS A 59 8.46 -17.11 -3.37
CA LYS A 59 9.52 -17.70 -4.17
C LYS A 59 10.66 -18.29 -3.32
N VAL A 60 10.95 -17.68 -2.15
CA VAL A 60 12.06 -18.08 -1.29
C VAL A 60 11.67 -19.19 -0.31
N PHE A 61 10.47 -19.14 0.23
CA PHE A 61 10.02 -20.01 1.32
C PHE A 61 9.01 -21.07 0.88
N GLY A 62 8.37 -20.88 -0.29
CA GLY A 62 7.39 -21.86 -0.79
C GLY A 62 6.28 -22.15 0.22
N ASP A 63 6.03 -23.42 0.46
CA ASP A 63 5.01 -23.93 1.34
C ASP A 63 5.35 -23.76 2.84
N ASP A 64 6.61 -23.45 3.17
CA ASP A 64 7.04 -23.18 4.55
C ASP A 64 6.64 -21.78 5.03
N MET A 65 6.05 -20.96 4.16
CA MET A 65 5.68 -19.60 4.48
C MET A 65 4.28 -19.49 5.07
N GLY A 66 4.17 -19.17 6.37
CA GLY A 66 2.94 -18.65 6.96
C GLY A 66 2.70 -17.18 6.53
N PHE A 67 1.44 -16.82 6.27
CA PHE A 67 1.04 -15.47 5.88
C PHE A 67 -0.31 -15.09 6.47
N VAL A 68 -0.39 -13.86 7.00
CA VAL A 68 -1.64 -13.25 7.47
C VAL A 68 -1.77 -11.88 6.80
N ALA A 69 -2.81 -11.68 6.01
CA ALA A 69 -3.11 -10.37 5.46
C ALA A 69 -3.82 -9.49 6.50
N GLY A 70 -3.39 -8.24 6.64
CA GLY A 70 -4.01 -7.31 7.59
C GLY A 70 -5.51 -7.14 7.35
N ARG A 71 -5.95 -7.16 6.10
CA ARG A 71 -7.38 -7.10 5.74
C ARG A 71 -8.21 -8.25 6.32
N ASP A 72 -7.62 -9.45 6.46
CA ASP A 72 -8.33 -10.63 6.94
C ASP A 72 -8.59 -10.58 8.45
N ILE A 73 -7.84 -9.74 9.16
CA ILE A 73 -8.01 -9.47 10.59
C ILE A 73 -8.57 -8.06 10.88
N GLY A 74 -9.17 -7.41 9.87
CA GLY A 74 -9.83 -6.11 10.04
C GLY A 74 -8.90 -4.90 10.10
N VAL A 75 -7.60 -5.06 9.78
CA VAL A 75 -6.62 -3.96 9.71
C VAL A 75 -6.23 -3.73 8.25
N ASN A 76 -6.96 -2.84 7.58
CA ASN A 76 -6.79 -2.61 6.13
C ASN A 76 -6.69 -1.12 5.78
N PRO A 77 -5.67 -0.39 6.26
CA PRO A 77 -5.48 1.01 5.92
C PRO A 77 -5.15 1.18 4.44
N TYR A 78 -5.38 2.40 3.92
CA TYR A 78 -4.88 2.77 2.61
C TYR A 78 -3.34 2.68 2.57
N GLY A 79 -2.81 2.25 1.42
CA GLY A 79 -1.39 2.15 1.17
C GLY A 79 -0.80 3.43 0.55
N ASN A 80 -0.06 3.26 -0.54
CA ASN A 80 0.58 4.38 -1.22
C ASN A 80 -0.44 5.32 -1.88
N SER A 81 -0.20 6.63 -1.76
CA SER A 81 -1.06 7.68 -2.30
C SER A 81 -0.24 8.73 -3.03
N VAL A 82 -0.86 9.45 -3.96
CA VAL A 82 -0.26 10.64 -4.57
C VAL A 82 -0.33 11.79 -3.58
N ILE A 83 0.82 12.38 -3.28
CA ILE A 83 0.94 13.53 -2.37
C ILE A 83 1.41 14.74 -3.17
N ALA A 84 0.69 15.84 -3.07
CA ALA A 84 1.09 17.12 -3.66
C ALA A 84 1.48 18.11 -2.56
N ASN A 85 2.56 18.89 -2.80
CA ASN A 85 2.88 20.01 -1.94
C ASN A 85 1.76 21.05 -1.99
N GLY A 86 1.24 21.49 -0.85
CA GLY A 86 0.08 22.36 -0.79
C GLY A 86 0.25 23.73 -1.46
N LYS A 87 1.46 24.31 -1.44
CA LYS A 87 1.75 25.57 -2.16
C LYS A 87 1.76 25.33 -3.67
N TYR A 88 2.36 24.22 -4.10
CA TYR A 88 2.38 23.83 -5.52
C TYR A 88 0.97 23.56 -6.04
N LEU A 89 0.17 22.82 -5.28
CA LEU A 89 -1.22 22.50 -5.60
C LEU A 89 -2.06 23.76 -5.80
N LYS A 90 -1.93 24.75 -4.90
CA LYS A 90 -2.64 26.03 -5.01
C LYS A 90 -2.22 26.82 -6.24
N ALA A 91 -0.94 26.82 -6.58
CA ALA A 91 -0.42 27.56 -7.73
C ALA A 91 -0.67 26.85 -9.07
N ASN A 92 -0.77 25.52 -9.08
CA ASN A 92 -0.81 24.70 -10.30
C ASN A 92 -1.90 23.60 -10.25
N PRO A 93 -3.16 23.91 -9.92
CA PRO A 93 -4.20 22.88 -9.74
C PRO A 93 -4.46 22.08 -11.03
N GLY A 94 -4.37 22.74 -12.19
CA GLY A 94 -4.54 22.09 -13.49
C GLY A 94 -3.45 21.06 -13.80
N VAL A 95 -2.21 21.31 -13.41
CA VAL A 95 -1.11 20.36 -13.59
C VAL A 95 -1.33 19.12 -12.72
N VAL A 96 -1.71 19.32 -11.45
CA VAL A 96 -2.00 18.20 -10.54
C VAL A 96 -3.19 17.39 -11.04
N LYS A 97 -4.25 18.04 -11.50
CA LYS A 97 -5.42 17.36 -12.08
C LYS A 97 -5.03 16.51 -13.29
N ASN A 98 -4.24 17.07 -14.20
CA ASN A 98 -3.77 16.33 -15.37
C ASN A 98 -2.88 15.16 -14.99
N PHE A 99 -1.97 15.32 -14.01
CA PHE A 99 -1.14 14.23 -13.51
C PHE A 99 -1.98 13.09 -12.94
N VAL A 100 -2.96 13.40 -12.07
CA VAL A 100 -3.86 12.40 -11.49
C VAL A 100 -4.65 11.68 -12.58
N LYS A 101 -5.22 12.43 -13.53
CA LYS A 101 -5.99 11.86 -14.66
C LYS A 101 -5.15 10.93 -15.53
N VAL A 102 -3.92 11.32 -15.88
CA VAL A 102 -2.99 10.46 -16.65
C VAL A 102 -2.63 9.22 -15.88
N THR A 103 -2.36 9.35 -14.58
CA THR A 103 -2.09 8.23 -13.68
C THR A 103 -3.26 7.25 -13.65
N GLN A 104 -4.50 7.73 -13.43
CA GLN A 104 -5.70 6.89 -13.45
C GLN A 104 -5.84 6.11 -14.77
N LYS A 105 -5.68 6.81 -15.91
CA LYS A 105 -5.78 6.19 -17.24
C LYS A 105 -4.69 5.14 -17.47
N ALA A 106 -3.47 5.41 -17.04
CA ALA A 106 -2.37 4.45 -17.12
C ALA A 106 -2.70 3.18 -16.31
N TYR A 107 -3.12 3.33 -15.06
CA TYR A 107 -3.52 2.19 -14.23
C TYR A 107 -4.70 1.41 -14.82
N ALA A 108 -5.71 2.08 -15.37
CA ALA A 108 -6.85 1.45 -16.04
C ALA A 108 -6.42 0.66 -17.30
N ALA A 109 -5.51 1.21 -18.09
CA ALA A 109 -4.97 0.55 -19.28
C ALA A 109 -4.13 -0.68 -18.88
N CYS A 110 -3.25 -0.53 -17.88
CA CYS A 110 -2.40 -1.60 -17.37
C CYS A 110 -3.21 -2.74 -16.73
N ALA A 111 -4.35 -2.42 -16.10
CA ALA A 111 -5.25 -3.43 -15.54
C ALA A 111 -5.84 -4.33 -16.62
N LYS A 112 -6.09 -3.79 -17.81
CA LYS A 112 -6.59 -4.56 -18.98
C LYS A 112 -5.48 -5.32 -19.69
N ASN A 113 -4.31 -4.70 -19.87
CA ASN A 113 -3.14 -5.30 -20.49
C ASN A 113 -1.88 -4.75 -19.85
N ALA A 114 -1.19 -5.60 -19.08
CA ALA A 114 0.02 -5.23 -18.37
C ALA A 114 1.25 -5.07 -19.26
N ASP A 115 1.33 -5.79 -20.39
CA ASP A 115 2.54 -5.90 -21.17
C ASP A 115 3.13 -4.58 -21.65
N PRO A 116 2.36 -3.68 -22.29
CA PRO A 116 2.90 -2.37 -22.71
C PRO A 116 3.38 -1.51 -21.53
N CYS A 117 2.72 -1.65 -20.38
CA CYS A 117 3.09 -0.89 -19.18
C CYS A 117 4.39 -1.41 -18.57
N ILE A 118 4.56 -2.73 -18.54
CA ILE A 118 5.80 -3.36 -18.07
C ILE A 118 6.95 -3.01 -19.02
N ASP A 119 6.73 -3.04 -20.34
CA ASP A 119 7.74 -2.63 -21.32
C ASP A 119 8.18 -1.17 -21.11
N ALA A 120 7.23 -0.26 -20.94
CA ALA A 120 7.51 1.15 -20.66
C ALA A 120 8.27 1.34 -19.33
N LEU A 121 7.90 0.59 -18.29
CA LEU A 121 8.57 0.61 -16.99
C LEU A 121 10.02 0.15 -17.10
N LEU A 122 10.28 -0.93 -17.82
CA LEU A 122 11.62 -1.48 -18.04
C LEU A 122 12.47 -0.56 -18.90
N ALA A 123 11.90 0.07 -19.91
CA ALA A 123 12.58 1.08 -20.72
C ALA A 123 13.02 2.30 -19.90
N ALA A 124 12.18 2.72 -18.92
CA ALA A 124 12.49 3.82 -18.03
C ALA A 124 13.46 3.43 -16.89
N ASN A 125 13.60 2.14 -16.57
CA ASN A 125 14.40 1.67 -15.44
C ASN A 125 15.05 0.31 -15.75
N SER A 126 16.30 0.34 -16.21
CA SER A 126 17.08 -0.84 -16.61
C SER A 126 17.43 -1.80 -15.45
N GLY A 127 17.30 -1.36 -14.20
CA GLY A 127 17.54 -2.20 -13.01
C GLY A 127 16.40 -3.19 -12.71
N LEU A 128 15.24 -3.03 -13.33
CA LEU A 128 14.09 -3.89 -13.12
C LEU A 128 14.12 -5.12 -14.03
N LYS A 129 13.44 -6.18 -13.59
CA LYS A 129 13.29 -7.43 -14.35
C LYS A 129 11.82 -7.67 -14.68
N ARG A 130 11.51 -8.00 -15.94
CA ARG A 130 10.15 -8.22 -16.44
C ARG A 130 9.33 -9.14 -15.52
N GLY A 131 9.84 -10.34 -15.23
CA GLY A 131 9.11 -11.32 -14.41
C GLY A 131 8.76 -10.79 -13.01
N SER A 132 9.67 -10.09 -12.34
CA SER A 132 9.40 -9.49 -11.03
C SER A 132 8.43 -8.32 -11.12
N SER A 133 8.54 -7.49 -12.17
CA SER A 133 7.63 -6.37 -12.38
C SER A 133 6.20 -6.84 -12.67
N LEU A 134 6.06 -7.90 -13.48
CA LEU A 134 4.75 -8.49 -13.77
C LEU A 134 4.15 -9.15 -12.53
N ALA A 135 4.92 -9.91 -11.74
CA ALA A 135 4.44 -10.52 -10.50
C ALA A 135 4.02 -9.45 -9.47
N ASN A 136 4.78 -8.36 -9.35
CA ASN A 136 4.38 -7.22 -8.53
C ASN A 136 3.06 -6.60 -9.01
N TRP A 137 2.95 -6.35 -10.32
CA TRP A 137 1.75 -5.78 -10.93
C TRP A 137 0.50 -6.65 -10.71
N THR A 138 0.62 -7.97 -10.81
CA THR A 138 -0.48 -8.90 -10.54
C THR A 138 -1.07 -8.67 -9.15
N LEU A 139 -0.22 -8.58 -8.13
CA LEU A 139 -0.66 -8.32 -6.75
C LEU A 139 -1.19 -6.88 -6.55
N VAL A 140 -0.62 -5.90 -7.25
CA VAL A 140 -1.16 -4.52 -7.25
C VAL A 140 -2.55 -4.50 -7.87
N LYS A 141 -2.77 -5.20 -8.97
CA LYS A 141 -4.08 -5.32 -9.64
C LYS A 141 -5.13 -5.92 -8.70
N GLU A 142 -4.79 -6.97 -7.95
CA GLU A 142 -5.67 -7.54 -6.92
C GLU A 142 -6.05 -6.52 -5.83
N LEU A 143 -5.09 -5.71 -5.37
CA LEU A 143 -5.34 -4.65 -4.38
C LEU A 143 -6.18 -3.50 -4.92
N MET A 144 -6.10 -3.24 -6.23
CA MET A 144 -6.91 -2.21 -6.91
C MET A 144 -8.36 -2.65 -7.10
N ASP A 145 -8.64 -3.95 -7.06
CA ASP A 145 -9.95 -4.53 -7.28
C ASP A 145 -10.82 -4.39 -6.03
N ALA A 146 -11.39 -3.22 -5.85
CA ALA A 146 -12.23 -2.86 -4.70
C ALA A 146 -13.50 -2.12 -5.16
N ASP A 147 -14.54 -2.13 -4.34
CA ASP A 147 -15.79 -1.43 -4.64
C ASP A 147 -15.59 0.06 -4.91
N SER A 148 -14.70 0.70 -4.16
CA SER A 148 -14.36 2.11 -4.36
C SER A 148 -13.74 2.42 -5.73
N SER A 149 -12.97 1.50 -6.30
CA SER A 149 -12.37 1.65 -7.62
C SER A 149 -13.28 1.23 -8.76
N ARG A 150 -14.17 0.26 -8.54
CA ARG A 150 -15.16 -0.22 -9.51
C ARG A 150 -16.36 0.72 -9.63
N ASN A 151 -16.92 1.14 -8.50
CA ASN A 151 -18.14 1.96 -8.42
C ASN A 151 -17.84 3.46 -8.37
N GLY A 152 -16.74 3.85 -7.70
CA GLY A 152 -16.21 5.20 -7.68
C GLY A 152 -15.26 5.48 -8.84
N ALA A 153 -13.96 5.55 -8.56
CA ALA A 153 -12.89 5.73 -9.55
C ALA A 153 -11.59 5.09 -9.06
N ILE A 154 -10.67 4.78 -9.97
CA ILE A 154 -9.31 4.40 -9.59
C ILE A 154 -8.69 5.53 -8.76
N GLY A 155 -8.19 5.20 -7.56
CA GLY A 155 -7.61 6.17 -6.62
C GLY A 155 -8.63 6.90 -5.74
N TYR A 156 -9.90 6.49 -5.76
CA TYR A 156 -10.94 7.09 -4.92
C TYR A 156 -10.70 6.77 -3.44
N PHE A 157 -10.64 7.82 -2.63
CA PHE A 157 -10.67 7.69 -1.18
C PHE A 157 -12.12 7.58 -0.71
N ASP A 158 -12.49 6.42 -0.20
CA ASP A 158 -13.78 6.22 0.44
C ASP A 158 -13.80 6.93 1.81
N PRO A 159 -14.72 7.85 2.08
CA PRO A 159 -14.75 8.61 3.32
C PRO A 159 -14.90 7.72 4.57
N ALA A 160 -15.72 6.67 4.51
CA ALA A 160 -15.93 5.78 5.66
C ALA A 160 -14.65 4.99 5.97
N ARG A 161 -13.91 4.58 4.95
CA ARG A 161 -12.61 3.92 5.12
C ARG A 161 -11.55 4.89 5.64
N MET A 162 -11.54 6.14 5.17
CA MET A 162 -10.63 7.18 5.70
C MET A 162 -10.91 7.46 7.18
N ASP A 163 -12.19 7.51 7.58
CA ASP A 163 -12.57 7.66 9.00
C ASP A 163 -12.12 6.46 9.83
N ALA A 164 -12.21 5.23 9.30
CA ALA A 164 -11.72 4.03 9.98
C ALA A 164 -10.19 4.03 10.12
N ASP A 165 -9.46 4.44 9.07
CA ASP A 165 -8.00 4.60 9.11
C ASP A 165 -7.58 5.66 10.15
N TYR A 166 -8.32 6.77 10.25
CA TYR A 166 -8.05 7.80 11.26
C TYR A 166 -8.22 7.24 12.68
N LYS A 167 -9.26 6.46 12.93
CA LYS A 167 -9.47 5.83 14.26
C LYS A 167 -8.33 4.88 14.63
N LEU A 168 -7.76 4.14 13.67
CA LEU A 168 -6.57 3.32 13.91
C LEU A 168 -5.36 4.19 14.26
N ILE A 169 -5.17 5.30 13.53
CA ILE A 169 -4.07 6.23 13.80
C ILE A 169 -4.24 6.89 15.17
N GLU A 170 -5.44 7.37 15.50
CA GLU A 170 -5.74 7.99 16.78
C GLU A 170 -5.53 7.03 17.96
N ALA A 171 -5.91 5.76 17.80
CA ALA A 171 -5.79 4.76 18.85
C ALA A 171 -4.35 4.27 19.10
N TYR A 172 -3.53 4.18 18.05
CA TYR A 172 -2.24 3.48 18.13
C TYR A 172 -1.01 4.33 17.80
N PHE A 173 -1.20 5.51 17.21
CA PHE A 173 -0.09 6.44 16.95
C PHE A 173 -0.13 7.57 17.98
N LYS A 174 1.03 8.00 18.43
CA LYS A 174 1.16 9.11 19.37
C LYS A 174 0.95 10.46 18.66
N LEU A 175 -0.30 10.78 18.35
CA LEU A 175 -0.65 12.07 17.76
C LEU A 175 -0.39 13.19 18.77
N LYS A 176 0.18 14.30 18.30
CA LYS A 176 0.36 15.51 19.13
C LYS A 176 -0.96 16.19 19.44
N ALA A 177 -1.91 16.15 18.50
CA ALA A 177 -3.27 16.66 18.64
C ALA A 177 -4.17 15.94 17.63
N PRO A 178 -5.48 15.79 17.91
CA PRO A 178 -6.46 15.37 16.91
C PRO A 178 -6.49 16.33 15.72
N PHE A 179 -6.84 15.81 14.54
CA PHE A 179 -7.04 16.63 13.34
C PHE A 179 -8.25 16.10 12.54
N ASP A 180 -8.82 16.97 11.71
CA ASP A 180 -9.90 16.55 10.81
C ASP A 180 -9.32 15.81 9.62
N ILE A 181 -9.62 14.51 9.53
CA ILE A 181 -9.14 13.62 8.45
C ILE A 181 -9.54 14.15 7.06
N LYS A 182 -10.69 14.82 6.93
CA LYS A 182 -11.18 15.40 5.66
C LYS A 182 -10.26 16.47 5.09
N GLN A 183 -9.38 17.04 5.91
CA GLN A 183 -8.37 18.01 5.46
C GLN A 183 -7.10 17.35 4.89
N THR A 184 -6.96 16.03 4.99
CA THR A 184 -5.76 15.30 4.57
C THR A 184 -5.87 14.67 3.20
N TYR A 185 -7.06 14.58 2.64
CA TYR A 185 -7.29 13.99 1.32
C TYR A 185 -8.36 14.74 0.53
N THR A 186 -8.41 14.53 -0.77
CA THR A 186 -9.49 15.00 -1.65
C THR A 186 -9.66 14.09 -2.85
N ASN A 187 -10.90 13.98 -3.32
CA ASN A 187 -11.27 13.30 -4.57
C ASN A 187 -11.49 14.29 -5.74
N ASP A 188 -11.32 15.60 -5.53
CA ASP A 188 -11.68 16.65 -6.51
C ASP A 188 -10.82 16.62 -7.78
N PHE A 189 -9.66 15.99 -7.72
CA PHE A 189 -8.74 15.87 -8.85
C PHE A 189 -8.95 14.60 -9.68
N LEU A 190 -9.85 13.71 -9.26
CA LEU A 190 -10.13 12.46 -9.95
C LEU A 190 -11.02 12.69 -11.18
N ASP A 191 -10.78 11.92 -12.21
CA ASP A 191 -11.74 11.68 -13.29
C ASP A 191 -12.61 10.48 -12.89
N MET A 192 -13.85 10.78 -12.46
CA MET A 192 -14.78 9.78 -11.95
C MET A 192 -15.27 8.79 -13.01
N SER A 193 -14.98 9.04 -14.29
CA SER A 193 -15.27 8.11 -15.37
C SER A 193 -14.22 6.98 -15.49
N VAL A 194 -13.04 7.14 -14.88
CA VAL A 194 -11.94 6.18 -14.96
C VAL A 194 -12.07 5.17 -13.82
N LYS A 195 -12.75 4.08 -14.12
CA LYS A 195 -13.05 3.00 -13.18
C LYS A 195 -12.15 1.79 -13.38
N PHE A 196 -12.00 0.98 -12.35
CA PHE A 196 -11.34 -0.31 -12.46
C PHE A 196 -12.26 -1.28 -13.24
N SER A 197 -11.71 -1.87 -14.28
CA SER A 197 -12.33 -2.91 -15.11
C SER A 197 -11.21 -3.83 -15.59
N GLY A 198 -10.83 -4.80 -14.75
CA GLY A 198 -9.73 -5.69 -15.04
C GLY A 198 -10.07 -7.12 -14.81
#